data_e3d6bbfc02829cdc3224ec3ad68c7155
#
_entry.id   e3d6bbfc02829cdc3224ec3ad68c7155
#
_cell.length_a   1.000
_cell.length_b   1.000
_cell.length_c   1.000
_cell.angle_alpha   90.00
_cell.angle_beta   90.00
_cell.angle_gamma   90.00
#
_symmetry.space_group_name_H-M   'P 1'
#
loop_
_entity.id
_entity.type
_entity.pdbx_description
1 polymer ?
#
loop_
_entity_poly.entity_id
_entity_poly.type
_entity_poly.pdbx_seq_one_letter_code
_entity_poly.pdbx_strand_id
1 'polypeptide(L)'
;MSAEYALGEALKSIESRDGIETSMITLRGKKIAPCNGCGYCKKNKTWCCLKDDFEPLLKEFMEADAYLFGSPVYAYGPTPQLSAFFSRMRPLFHVYPELMRDKIGSAFAVGGTRNGGEEATITAMHNMMMARGINIVCNEVYGYAGGYIWSKDQGQEGVDADEIGMGGLLKLANKLADMALIREYGKKALEEREAAVNERD
;
A
#
# COMPACT_ATOMS: atom_id res chain seq x y z
N MET A 1 -12.76 -3.67 -12.50
CA MET A 1 -12.73 -4.77 -11.50
C MET A 1 -12.99 -4.17 -10.13
N SER A 2 -13.62 -4.91 -9.23
CA SER A 2 -14.12 -4.37 -7.95
C SER A 2 -13.07 -3.64 -7.10
N ALA A 3 -11.91 -4.25 -6.86
CA ALA A 3 -10.86 -3.64 -6.03
C ALA A 3 -10.24 -2.38 -6.69
N GLU A 4 -10.03 -2.38 -8.00
CA GLU A 4 -9.51 -1.21 -8.74
C GLU A 4 -10.53 -0.07 -8.74
N TYR A 5 -11.81 -0.38 -8.87
CA TYR A 5 -12.90 0.58 -8.76
C TYR A 5 -12.96 1.20 -7.35
N ALA A 6 -13.00 0.37 -6.32
CA ALA A 6 -13.03 0.83 -4.93
C ALA A 6 -11.81 1.72 -4.59
N LEU A 7 -10.62 1.35 -5.08
CA LEU A 7 -9.43 2.20 -4.92
C LEU A 7 -9.60 3.55 -5.62
N GLY A 8 -10.16 3.56 -6.84
CA GLY A 8 -10.44 4.80 -7.57
C GLY A 8 -11.36 5.74 -6.80
N GLU A 9 -12.44 5.22 -6.20
CA GLU A 9 -13.34 6.01 -5.37
C GLU A 9 -12.67 6.52 -4.09
N ALA A 10 -11.81 5.70 -3.47
CA ALA A 10 -11.01 6.12 -2.32
C ALA A 10 -10.05 7.27 -2.68
N LEU A 11 -9.36 7.20 -3.80
CA LEU A 11 -8.45 8.27 -4.27
C LEU A 11 -9.22 9.56 -4.59
N LYS A 12 -10.36 9.47 -5.27
CA LYS A 12 -11.22 10.63 -5.54
C LYS A 12 -11.66 11.36 -4.25
N SER A 13 -11.88 10.63 -3.16
CA SER A 13 -12.33 11.22 -1.89
C SER A 13 -11.28 12.12 -1.23
N ILE A 14 -10.01 11.99 -1.62
CA ILE A 14 -8.88 12.75 -1.07
C ILE A 14 -8.17 13.64 -2.09
N GLU A 15 -8.54 13.55 -3.37
CA GLU A 15 -7.88 14.23 -4.48
C GLU A 15 -7.87 15.77 -4.35
N SER A 16 -8.93 16.35 -3.76
CA SER A 16 -9.04 17.81 -3.57
C SER A 16 -8.33 18.33 -2.31
N ARG A 17 -7.67 17.48 -1.55
CA ARG A 17 -7.00 17.88 -0.30
C ARG A 17 -5.67 18.56 -0.60
N ASP A 18 -5.47 19.73 0.00
CA ASP A 18 -4.22 20.47 -0.13
C ASP A 18 -3.02 19.64 0.40
N GLY A 19 -1.94 19.61 -0.36
CA GLY A 19 -0.73 18.86 -0.04
C GLY A 19 -0.81 17.35 -0.31
N ILE A 20 -1.90 16.87 -0.93
CA ILE A 20 -2.06 15.44 -1.33
C ILE A 20 -2.05 15.32 -2.85
N GLU A 21 -1.13 14.53 -3.36
CA GLU A 21 -1.12 14.05 -4.74
C GLU A 21 -1.38 12.55 -4.73
N THR A 22 -2.20 12.07 -5.67
CA THR A 22 -2.56 10.66 -5.75
C THR A 22 -2.17 10.05 -7.08
N SER A 23 -1.67 8.80 -7.04
CA SER A 23 -1.45 7.98 -8.22
C SER A 23 -1.95 6.55 -7.97
N MET A 24 -2.27 5.83 -9.03
CA MET A 24 -2.72 4.45 -8.95
C MET A 24 -1.81 3.52 -9.73
N ILE A 25 -1.18 2.58 -9.04
CA ILE A 25 -0.44 1.48 -9.64
C ILE A 25 -1.35 0.26 -9.76
N THR A 26 -1.56 -0.26 -10.96
CA THR A 26 -2.27 -1.53 -11.17
C THR A 26 -1.29 -2.63 -11.61
N LEU A 27 -1.46 -3.81 -11.01
CA LEU A 27 -0.69 -5.01 -11.37
C LEU A 27 -1.40 -5.85 -12.45
N ARG A 28 -2.61 -5.46 -12.86
CA ARG A 28 -3.36 -6.15 -13.90
C ARG A 28 -2.61 -6.08 -15.23
N GLY A 29 -2.45 -7.25 -15.87
CA GLY A 29 -1.75 -7.36 -17.16
C GLY A 29 -0.22 -7.21 -17.06
N LYS A 30 0.34 -6.92 -15.88
CA LYS A 30 1.77 -6.83 -15.67
C LYS A 30 2.40 -8.21 -15.50
N LYS A 31 3.57 -8.38 -16.09
CA LYS A 31 4.37 -9.60 -15.97
C LYS A 31 5.38 -9.41 -14.85
N ILE A 32 5.10 -9.98 -13.69
CA ILE A 32 5.98 -9.92 -12.51
C ILE A 32 6.22 -11.35 -12.03
N ALA A 33 7.39 -11.88 -12.32
CA ALA A 33 7.79 -13.18 -11.78
C ALA A 33 8.06 -13.08 -10.27
N PRO A 34 7.72 -14.07 -9.45
CA PRO A 34 8.07 -14.09 -8.04
C PRO A 34 9.60 -14.15 -7.84
N CYS A 35 10.07 -13.75 -6.67
CA CYS A 35 11.48 -13.85 -6.32
C CYS A 35 11.93 -15.32 -6.27
N ASN A 36 12.94 -15.69 -7.02
CA ASN A 36 13.52 -17.03 -7.05
C ASN A 36 14.66 -17.26 -6.02
N GLY A 37 14.92 -16.28 -5.15
CA GLY A 37 15.92 -16.42 -4.09
C GLY A 37 17.39 -16.39 -4.55
N CYS A 38 17.71 -16.02 -5.79
CA CYS A 38 19.06 -16.08 -6.37
C CYS A 38 20.13 -15.25 -5.64
N GLY A 39 19.75 -14.31 -4.78
CA GLY A 39 20.67 -13.47 -4.01
C GLY A 39 21.42 -12.41 -4.82
N TYR A 40 21.18 -12.27 -6.11
CA TYR A 40 21.89 -11.34 -6.99
C TYR A 40 21.89 -9.89 -6.47
N CYS A 41 20.72 -9.37 -6.11
CA CYS A 41 20.57 -8.00 -5.57
C CYS A 41 21.35 -7.79 -4.27
N LYS A 42 21.37 -8.79 -3.37
CA LYS A 42 22.15 -8.76 -2.12
C LYS A 42 23.65 -8.73 -2.39
N LYS A 43 24.13 -9.64 -3.24
CA LYS A 43 25.56 -9.79 -3.54
C LYS A 43 26.13 -8.56 -4.24
N ASN A 44 25.40 -8.02 -5.21
CA ASN A 44 25.87 -6.93 -6.07
C ASN A 44 25.40 -5.54 -5.60
N LYS A 45 24.62 -5.45 -4.50
CA LYS A 45 24.03 -4.18 -4.01
C LYS A 45 23.34 -3.40 -5.14
N THR A 46 22.46 -4.07 -5.87
CA THR A 46 21.80 -3.52 -7.07
C THR A 46 20.36 -4.00 -7.20
N TRP A 47 19.69 -3.58 -8.25
CA TRP A 47 18.33 -3.98 -8.61
C TRP A 47 18.23 -5.49 -8.88
N CYS A 48 16.99 -5.97 -9.04
CA CYS A 48 16.74 -7.36 -9.39
C CYS A 48 17.27 -7.69 -10.80
N CYS A 49 17.86 -8.87 -10.97
CA CYS A 49 18.35 -9.32 -12.28
C CYS A 49 17.26 -9.79 -13.23
N LEU A 50 16.06 -10.10 -12.73
CA LEU A 50 14.94 -10.50 -13.58
C LEU A 50 14.40 -9.26 -14.34
N LYS A 51 14.29 -9.40 -15.66
CA LYS A 51 13.82 -8.34 -16.55
C LYS A 51 12.37 -8.58 -16.91
N ASP A 52 11.48 -7.87 -16.21
CA ASP A 52 10.03 -7.87 -16.38
C ASP A 52 9.47 -6.52 -15.96
N ASP A 53 8.15 -6.39 -15.76
CA ASP A 53 7.51 -5.12 -15.41
C ASP A 53 7.75 -4.66 -13.95
N PHE A 54 8.51 -5.42 -13.15
CA PHE A 54 8.72 -5.13 -11.74
C PHE A 54 9.52 -3.86 -11.47
N GLU A 55 10.66 -3.68 -12.14
CA GLU A 55 11.58 -2.57 -11.82
C GLU A 55 10.96 -1.19 -12.07
N PRO A 56 10.29 -0.92 -13.21
CA PRO A 56 9.58 0.33 -13.41
C PRO A 56 8.51 0.61 -12.34
N LEU A 57 7.71 -0.41 -11.99
CA LEU A 57 6.68 -0.29 -10.97
C LEU A 57 7.26 -0.06 -9.57
N LEU A 58 8.39 -0.69 -9.26
CA LEU A 58 9.05 -0.46 -7.98
C LEU A 58 9.60 0.97 -7.88
N LYS A 59 10.13 1.53 -8.96
CA LYS A 59 10.60 2.93 -8.98
C LYS A 59 9.44 3.91 -8.72
N GLU A 60 8.32 3.74 -9.40
CA GLU A 60 7.11 4.52 -9.16
C GLU A 60 6.60 4.36 -7.71
N PHE A 61 6.57 3.12 -7.21
CA PHE A 61 6.22 2.83 -5.82
C PHE A 61 7.10 3.57 -4.81
N MET A 62 8.40 3.67 -5.06
CA MET A 62 9.35 4.32 -4.14
C MET A 62 9.13 5.82 -4.00
N GLU A 63 8.51 6.49 -4.98
CA GLU A 63 8.24 7.93 -4.99
C GLU A 63 7.13 8.31 -3.99
N ALA A 64 6.19 7.41 -3.71
CA ALA A 64 5.09 7.68 -2.81
C ALA A 64 5.50 7.68 -1.33
N ASP A 65 4.82 8.50 -0.52
CA ASP A 65 5.02 8.61 0.93
C ASP A 65 4.05 7.74 1.72
N ALA A 66 2.88 7.48 1.16
CA ALA A 66 1.82 6.69 1.75
C ALA A 66 1.22 5.71 0.74
N TYR A 67 0.78 4.55 1.21
CA TYR A 67 0.30 3.47 0.38
C TYR A 67 -1.06 2.97 0.83
N LEU A 68 -2.01 2.87 -0.09
CA LEU A 68 -3.26 2.15 0.13
C LEU A 68 -3.29 0.91 -0.77
N PHE A 69 -3.04 -0.26 -0.19
CA PHE A 69 -3.04 -1.52 -0.94
C PHE A 69 -4.44 -2.10 -1.04
N GLY A 70 -4.88 -2.36 -2.25
CA GLY A 70 -6.15 -3.02 -2.53
C GLY A 70 -5.96 -4.39 -3.18
N SER A 71 -6.70 -5.39 -2.72
CA SER A 71 -6.70 -6.71 -3.35
C SER A 71 -8.09 -7.35 -3.32
N PRO A 72 -8.53 -8.01 -4.40
CA PRO A 72 -9.59 -9.00 -4.24
C PRO A 72 -9.08 -10.16 -3.38
N VAL A 73 -10.00 -10.83 -2.70
CA VAL A 73 -9.67 -12.05 -1.94
C VAL A 73 -9.53 -13.23 -2.89
N TYR A 74 -8.34 -13.80 -2.97
CA TYR A 74 -8.06 -15.02 -3.73
C TYR A 74 -7.55 -16.11 -2.78
N ALA A 75 -8.31 -17.20 -2.68
CA ALA A 75 -7.95 -18.32 -1.80
C ALA A 75 -7.56 -17.86 -0.38
N TYR A 76 -8.38 -17.00 0.23
CA TYR A 76 -8.19 -16.46 1.57
C TYR A 76 -6.96 -15.55 1.74
N GLY A 77 -6.45 -14.97 0.65
CA GLY A 77 -5.29 -14.08 0.68
C GLY A 77 -5.28 -13.07 -0.47
N PRO A 78 -4.24 -12.23 -0.54
CA PRO A 78 -4.06 -11.28 -1.64
C PRO A 78 -3.73 -12.00 -2.94
N THR A 79 -3.90 -11.30 -4.06
CA THR A 79 -3.58 -11.87 -5.38
C THR A 79 -2.13 -12.35 -5.48
N PRO A 80 -1.87 -13.42 -6.26
CA PRO A 80 -0.49 -13.87 -6.53
C PRO A 80 0.40 -12.77 -7.10
N GLN A 81 -0.15 -11.85 -7.91
CA GLN A 81 0.58 -10.73 -8.49
C GLN A 81 1.09 -9.78 -7.39
N LEU A 82 0.25 -9.45 -6.42
CA LEU A 82 0.65 -8.60 -5.29
C LEU A 82 1.71 -9.29 -4.44
N SER A 83 1.55 -10.58 -4.17
CA SER A 83 2.53 -11.39 -3.44
C SER A 83 3.86 -11.47 -4.20
N ALA A 84 3.84 -11.64 -5.52
CA ALA A 84 5.04 -11.61 -6.36
C ALA A 84 5.73 -10.24 -6.30
N PHE A 85 4.98 -9.14 -6.40
CA PHE A 85 5.53 -7.78 -6.28
C PHE A 85 6.25 -7.58 -4.95
N PHE A 86 5.61 -7.88 -3.82
CA PHE A 86 6.24 -7.79 -2.51
C PHE A 86 7.46 -8.71 -2.35
N SER A 87 7.41 -9.94 -2.87
CA SER A 87 8.54 -10.87 -2.80
C SER A 87 9.78 -10.34 -3.52
N ARG A 88 9.59 -9.51 -4.55
CA ARG A 88 10.64 -8.90 -5.36
C ARG A 88 11.24 -7.62 -4.78
N MET A 89 10.64 -7.02 -3.73
CA MET A 89 11.14 -5.78 -3.09
C MET A 89 12.45 -5.97 -2.30
N ARG A 90 13.16 -7.07 -2.44
CA ARG A 90 14.44 -7.33 -1.78
C ARG A 90 15.53 -6.28 -2.02
N PRO A 91 15.63 -5.61 -3.20
CA PRO A 91 16.57 -4.50 -3.38
C PRO A 91 16.40 -3.39 -2.34
N LEU A 92 15.19 -3.12 -1.86
CA LEU A 92 14.94 -2.08 -0.84
C LEU A 92 15.75 -2.33 0.44
N PHE A 93 15.95 -3.60 0.85
CA PHE A 93 16.77 -3.92 2.02
C PHE A 93 18.28 -3.76 1.80
N HIS A 94 18.74 -3.95 0.57
CA HIS A 94 20.16 -4.10 0.30
C HIS A 94 20.78 -2.86 -0.35
N VAL A 95 19.95 -2.04 -0.99
CA VAL A 95 20.37 -0.85 -1.74
C VAL A 95 19.84 0.42 -1.07
N TYR A 96 18.60 0.38 -0.56
CA TYR A 96 17.91 1.55 0.01
C TYR A 96 17.29 1.24 1.38
N PRO A 97 18.09 0.81 2.39
CA PRO A 97 17.57 0.33 3.67
C PRO A 97 16.73 1.37 4.43
N GLU A 98 17.06 2.65 4.28
CA GLU A 98 16.38 3.75 4.99
C GLU A 98 15.12 4.26 4.28
N LEU A 99 14.92 3.89 3.00
CA LEU A 99 13.86 4.46 2.16
C LEU A 99 12.45 4.22 2.73
N MET A 100 12.22 3.06 3.36
CA MET A 100 10.91 2.67 3.88
C MET A 100 10.68 3.07 5.33
N ARG A 101 11.68 3.61 6.02
CA ARG A 101 11.67 3.85 7.46
C ARG A 101 10.50 4.70 7.94
N ASP A 102 10.17 5.73 7.21
CA ASP A 102 9.12 6.70 7.53
C ASP A 102 7.88 6.57 6.64
N LYS A 103 7.86 5.62 5.71
CA LYS A 103 6.69 5.35 4.87
C LYS A 103 5.55 4.74 5.68
N ILE A 104 4.32 5.10 5.33
CA ILE A 104 3.11 4.61 5.98
C ILE A 104 2.22 3.87 4.98
N GLY A 105 1.38 2.99 5.46
CA GLY A 105 0.48 2.27 4.56
C GLY A 105 -0.72 1.65 5.25
N SER A 106 -1.74 1.36 4.48
CA SER A 106 -2.92 0.65 4.90
C SER A 106 -3.39 -0.30 3.81
N ALA A 107 -4.40 -1.12 4.11
CA ALA A 107 -4.91 -2.11 3.19
C ALA A 107 -6.43 -2.21 3.21
N PHE A 108 -7.00 -2.60 2.07
CA PHE A 108 -8.39 -3.04 1.98
C PHE A 108 -8.50 -4.31 1.11
N ALA A 109 -9.54 -5.06 1.33
CA ALA A 109 -9.84 -6.27 0.56
C ALA A 109 -11.28 -6.27 0.07
N VAL A 110 -11.49 -6.86 -1.10
CA VAL A 110 -12.82 -7.02 -1.70
C VAL A 110 -13.13 -8.51 -1.84
N GLY A 111 -14.10 -8.97 -1.07
CA GLY A 111 -14.62 -10.34 -1.13
C GLY A 111 -15.85 -10.48 -2.01
N GLY A 112 -16.01 -11.63 -2.67
CA GLY A 112 -17.22 -11.99 -3.40
C GLY A 112 -18.33 -12.53 -2.50
N THR A 113 -17.95 -13.13 -1.37
CA THR A 113 -18.87 -13.69 -0.37
C THR A 113 -18.75 -12.94 0.95
N ARG A 114 -19.83 -12.90 1.71
CA ARG A 114 -19.83 -12.34 3.06
C ARG A 114 -18.93 -13.16 3.98
N ASN A 115 -18.04 -12.52 4.72
CA ASN A 115 -16.99 -13.15 5.53
C ASN A 115 -16.08 -14.06 4.67
N GLY A 116 -15.73 -13.58 3.48
CA GLY A 116 -15.03 -14.34 2.44
C GLY A 116 -13.51 -14.39 2.59
N GLY A 117 -12.93 -13.85 3.67
CA GLY A 117 -11.50 -13.85 3.94
C GLY A 117 -10.85 -12.47 3.79
N GLU A 118 -11.63 -11.39 3.82
CA GLU A 118 -11.16 -10.01 3.75
C GLU A 118 -10.17 -9.72 4.88
N GLU A 119 -10.49 -10.12 6.13
CA GLU A 119 -9.62 -9.96 7.30
C GLU A 119 -8.28 -10.67 7.14
N ALA A 120 -8.31 -11.89 6.64
CA ALA A 120 -7.10 -12.67 6.41
C ALA A 120 -6.24 -12.03 5.30
N THR A 121 -6.87 -11.53 4.25
CA THR A 121 -6.21 -10.84 3.14
C THR A 121 -5.56 -9.53 3.59
N ILE A 122 -6.27 -8.70 4.38
CA ILE A 122 -5.74 -7.46 4.96
C ILE A 122 -4.57 -7.77 5.89
N THR A 123 -4.71 -8.76 6.77
CA THR A 123 -3.64 -9.19 7.68
C THR A 123 -2.40 -9.64 6.90
N ALA A 124 -2.57 -10.40 5.83
CA ALA A 124 -1.46 -10.81 4.98
C ALA A 124 -0.76 -9.60 4.32
N MET A 125 -1.53 -8.62 3.82
CA MET A 125 -0.96 -7.38 3.26
C MET A 125 -0.24 -6.54 4.32
N HIS A 126 -0.77 -6.43 5.55
CA HIS A 126 -0.09 -5.77 6.67
C HIS A 126 1.24 -6.47 7.00
N ASN A 127 1.26 -7.80 7.07
CA ASN A 127 2.50 -8.55 7.27
C ASN A 127 3.54 -8.28 6.16
N MET A 128 3.08 -8.18 4.91
CA MET A 128 3.95 -7.81 3.78
C MET A 128 4.52 -6.40 3.94
N MET A 129 3.71 -5.42 4.33
CA MET A 129 4.14 -4.04 4.58
C MET A 129 5.13 -3.94 5.75
N MET A 130 4.80 -4.54 6.90
CA MET A 130 5.69 -4.58 8.08
C MET A 130 7.03 -5.22 7.75
N ALA A 131 7.03 -6.30 6.96
CA ALA A 131 8.27 -6.92 6.49
C ALA A 131 9.09 -6.02 5.54
N ARG A 132 8.59 -4.89 5.11
CA ARG A 132 9.28 -3.87 4.31
C ARG A 132 9.60 -2.60 5.10
N GLY A 133 9.25 -2.54 6.38
CA GLY A 133 9.46 -1.37 7.23
C GLY A 133 8.40 -0.28 7.05
N ILE A 134 7.29 -0.56 6.37
CA ILE A 134 6.18 0.36 6.21
C ILE A 134 5.35 0.36 7.48
N ASN A 135 5.10 1.53 8.04
CA ASN A 135 4.31 1.71 9.26
C ASN A 135 2.81 1.58 8.93
N ILE A 136 2.08 0.77 9.70
CA ILE A 136 0.67 0.52 9.43
C ILE A 136 -0.21 1.63 10.01
N VAL A 137 -1.09 2.16 9.17
CA VAL A 137 -2.20 3.02 9.58
C VAL A 137 -3.48 2.18 9.58
N CYS A 138 -4.03 1.94 10.77
CA CYS A 138 -5.31 1.26 10.91
C CYS A 138 -6.48 2.20 10.64
N ASN A 139 -7.68 1.64 10.40
CA ASN A 139 -8.89 2.41 10.17
C ASN A 139 -9.34 3.17 11.44
N GLU A 140 -10.42 3.94 11.33
CA GLU A 140 -11.10 4.56 12.45
C GLU A 140 -11.68 3.52 13.41
N VAL A 141 -12.11 3.99 14.60
CA VAL A 141 -12.81 3.15 15.58
C VAL A 141 -13.99 2.45 14.92
N TYR A 142 -14.10 1.14 15.13
CA TYR A 142 -15.01 0.20 14.46
C TYR A 142 -14.67 -0.13 12.99
N GLY A 143 -13.64 0.48 12.40
CA GLY A 143 -13.12 0.10 11.08
C GLY A 143 -11.95 -0.90 11.15
N TYR A 144 -11.48 -1.21 12.35
CA TYR A 144 -10.44 -2.22 12.63
C TYR A 144 -9.15 -2.01 11.83
N ALA A 145 -8.65 -3.09 11.22
CA ALA A 145 -7.35 -3.09 10.58
C ALA A 145 -7.34 -2.43 9.20
N GLY A 146 -8.47 -2.36 8.48
CA GLY A 146 -8.46 -1.91 7.08
C GLY A 146 -9.84 -1.61 6.51
N GLY A 147 -9.96 -1.72 5.19
CA GLY A 147 -11.24 -1.60 4.47
C GLY A 147 -11.77 -2.97 4.06
N TYR A 148 -13.00 -3.27 4.36
CA TYR A 148 -13.65 -4.56 4.12
C TYR A 148 -14.84 -4.36 3.19
N ILE A 149 -14.78 -4.89 1.96
CA ILE A 149 -15.81 -4.67 0.95
C ILE A 149 -16.38 -6.01 0.49
N TRP A 150 -17.70 -6.10 0.48
CA TRP A 150 -18.43 -7.25 -0.04
C TRP A 150 -19.05 -6.95 -1.40
N SER A 151 -18.41 -7.38 -2.49
CA SER A 151 -18.86 -7.11 -3.85
C SER A 151 -19.97 -8.02 -4.36
N LYS A 152 -20.31 -9.10 -3.64
CA LYS A 152 -21.30 -10.10 -4.07
C LYS A 152 -21.01 -10.72 -5.45
N ASP A 153 -19.74 -10.65 -5.89
CA ASP A 153 -19.32 -10.99 -7.26
C ASP A 153 -20.03 -10.18 -8.38
N GLN A 154 -20.62 -9.02 -8.03
CA GLN A 154 -21.36 -8.15 -8.94
C GLN A 154 -20.54 -6.99 -9.48
N GLY A 155 -19.21 -7.04 -9.36
CA GLY A 155 -18.32 -6.00 -9.90
C GLY A 155 -18.50 -4.65 -9.17
N GLN A 156 -18.67 -3.58 -9.95
CA GLN A 156 -18.86 -2.22 -9.41
C GLN A 156 -20.19 -2.09 -8.69
N GLU A 157 -21.27 -2.61 -9.26
CA GLU A 157 -22.61 -2.55 -8.64
C GLU A 157 -22.61 -3.18 -7.22
N GLY A 158 -21.88 -4.28 -7.04
CA GLY A 158 -21.78 -4.90 -5.72
C GLY A 158 -20.95 -4.08 -4.73
N VAL A 159 -19.93 -3.39 -5.21
CA VAL A 159 -19.12 -2.45 -4.39
C VAL A 159 -19.97 -1.26 -3.96
N ASP A 160 -20.71 -0.65 -4.89
CA ASP A 160 -21.58 0.49 -4.61
C ASP A 160 -22.73 0.13 -3.65
N ALA A 161 -23.22 -1.10 -3.73
CA ALA A 161 -24.27 -1.60 -2.84
C ALA A 161 -23.78 -1.90 -1.41
N ASP A 162 -22.48 -1.94 -1.16
CA ASP A 162 -21.89 -2.10 0.17
C ASP A 162 -21.52 -0.72 0.78
N GLU A 163 -22.57 0.03 1.16
CA GLU A 163 -22.41 1.37 1.76
C GLU A 163 -21.51 1.36 3.01
N ILE A 164 -21.58 0.29 3.81
CA ILE A 164 -20.78 0.16 5.04
C ILE A 164 -19.31 -0.06 4.69
N GLY A 165 -19.01 -0.99 3.79
CA GLY A 165 -17.64 -1.29 3.35
C GLY A 165 -17.00 -0.11 2.64
N MET A 166 -17.72 0.53 1.72
CA MET A 166 -17.24 1.72 1.03
C MET A 166 -17.07 2.90 1.98
N GLY A 167 -18.05 3.15 2.87
CA GLY A 167 -17.93 4.19 3.90
C GLY A 167 -16.70 3.97 4.80
N GLY A 168 -16.40 2.72 5.15
CA GLY A 168 -15.19 2.34 5.88
C GLY A 168 -13.90 2.60 5.09
N LEU A 169 -13.89 2.26 3.80
CA LEU A 169 -12.75 2.51 2.93
C LEU A 169 -12.47 4.01 2.74
N LEU A 170 -13.51 4.83 2.54
CA LEU A 170 -13.35 6.29 2.41
C LEU A 170 -12.79 6.93 3.69
N LYS A 171 -13.25 6.50 4.86
CA LYS A 171 -12.69 6.94 6.15
C LYS A 171 -11.22 6.56 6.27
N LEU A 172 -10.86 5.34 5.89
CA LEU A 172 -9.48 4.86 5.89
C LEU A 172 -8.58 5.71 4.98
N ALA A 173 -9.03 6.00 3.76
CA ALA A 173 -8.29 6.82 2.81
C ALA A 173 -8.04 8.24 3.37
N ASN A 174 -9.09 8.86 3.94
CA ASN A 174 -8.98 10.17 4.56
C ASN A 174 -8.02 10.18 5.76
N LYS A 175 -8.11 9.19 6.64
CA LYS A 175 -7.18 9.04 7.76
C LYS A 175 -5.73 8.81 7.27
N LEU A 176 -5.55 7.99 6.25
CA LEU A 176 -4.22 7.77 5.68
C LEU A 176 -3.63 9.07 5.12
N ALA A 177 -4.44 9.89 4.46
CA ALA A 177 -4.04 11.21 3.97
C ALA A 177 -3.67 12.16 5.12
N ASP A 178 -4.45 12.19 6.23
CA ASP A 178 -4.10 12.96 7.43
C ASP A 178 -2.75 12.53 8.01
N MET A 179 -2.53 11.22 8.12
CA MET A 179 -1.27 10.67 8.64
C MET A 179 -0.09 10.95 7.71
N ALA A 180 -0.30 11.00 6.40
CA ALA A 180 0.73 11.39 5.44
C ALA A 180 1.15 12.86 5.63
N LEU A 181 0.20 13.77 5.82
CA LEU A 181 0.47 15.18 6.11
C LEU A 181 1.16 15.35 7.47
N ILE A 182 0.69 14.68 8.52
CA ILE A 182 1.32 14.70 9.86
C ILE A 182 2.77 14.22 9.76
N ARG A 183 3.02 13.13 9.02
CA ARG A 183 4.37 12.61 8.79
C ARG A 183 5.25 13.66 8.09
N GLU A 184 4.76 14.28 7.04
CA GLU A 184 5.52 15.27 6.25
C GLU A 184 5.87 16.50 7.10
N TYR A 185 4.90 17.06 7.84
CA TYR A 185 5.16 18.17 8.76
C TYR A 185 6.08 17.78 9.90
N GLY A 186 5.90 16.58 10.47
CA GLY A 186 6.78 16.07 11.52
C GLY A 186 8.22 15.89 11.06
N LYS A 187 8.42 15.41 9.83
CA LYS A 187 9.75 15.26 9.22
C LYS A 187 10.44 16.60 9.04
N LYS A 188 9.76 17.59 8.46
CA LYS A 188 10.29 18.97 8.30
C LYS A 188 10.69 19.57 9.64
N ALA A 189 9.84 19.45 10.65
CA ALA A 189 10.14 19.97 11.99
C ALA A 189 11.36 19.31 12.65
N LEU A 190 11.57 18.01 12.41
CA LEU A 190 12.75 17.29 12.90
C LEU A 190 14.03 17.76 12.17
N GLU A 191 13.99 17.91 10.86
CA GLU A 191 15.11 18.41 10.05
C GLU A 191 15.52 19.83 10.46
N GLU A 192 14.56 20.75 10.66
CA GLU A 192 14.80 22.10 11.15
C GLU A 192 15.44 22.12 12.54
N ARG A 193 14.99 21.24 13.44
CA ARG A 193 15.57 21.11 14.78
C ARG A 193 17.01 20.60 14.74
N GLU A 194 17.30 19.59 13.91
CA GLU A 194 18.64 19.04 13.74
C GLU A 194 19.60 20.09 13.15
N ALA A 195 19.15 20.86 12.15
CA ALA A 195 19.93 21.97 11.59
C ALA A 195 20.28 23.03 12.65
N ALA A 196 19.30 23.43 13.48
CA ALA A 196 19.51 24.41 14.54
C ALA A 196 20.45 23.92 15.68
N VAL A 197 20.57 22.61 15.89
CA VAL A 197 21.54 22.05 16.83
C VAL A 197 22.95 22.10 16.26
N ASN A 198 23.12 21.72 14.99
CA ASN A 198 24.42 21.68 14.31
C ASN A 198 25.03 23.10 14.10
N GLU A 199 24.22 24.16 14.09
CA GLU A 199 24.69 25.54 14.01
C GLU A 199 25.21 26.09 15.36
N ARG A 200 25.00 25.39 16.45
CA ARG A 200 25.41 25.79 17.81
C ARG A 200 26.70 25.13 18.29
N ASP A 201 27.13 24.09 17.57
CA ASP A 201 28.41 23.39 17.83
C ASP A 201 29.49 23.89 16.86
#